data_4a7d52966670373d8588f618729c73b3
#
_entry.id   4a7d52966670373d8588f618729c73b3
#
_cell.length_a   1.000
_cell.length_b   1.000
_cell.length_c   1.000
_cell.angle_alpha   90.00
_cell.angle_beta   90.00
_cell.angle_gamma   90.00
#
_symmetry.space_group_name_H-M   'P 1'
#
loop_
_entity.id
_entity.type
_entity.pdbx_description
1 polymer ?
#
loop_
_entity_poly.entity_id
_entity_poly.type
_entity_poly.pdbx_seq_one_letter_code
_entity_poly.pdbx_strand_id
1 'polypeptide(L)'
;MSVAVEYGIPTDKEAIQLRLGIARGLFRAEGIDLTLKIIFGGPEIARAYDTGALKIGELGTPPAITAISRGARFKLVASSVKRSALQYLVAAPAIGDWSDLRGKTVAALSIGSCSYWFMRQVLQHHGLDPDADLKIVGLGERYPQVVDLFRSGELAAAVLSEPNVSMGECACAYRVMQALTDAEFCPGMQWSVVVAGPDTIAEEPELIRAVLRGCQKSYHYAADHPDEWIAFGADYFGITRETMASAIAREKSGLHSDGVIEMPALQQAIDLQVRLGAIKQAMRTGDIVDLGFLPAPRAVKG
;
A
#
# COMPACT_ATOMS: atom_id res chain seq x y z
N MET A 1 -28.64 1.53 14.12
CA MET A 1 -28.03 0.22 13.75
C MET A 1 -26.85 0.53 12.84
N SER A 2 -25.70 -0.15 13.04
CA SER A 2 -24.54 0.03 12.16
C SER A 2 -24.65 -0.92 10.97
N VAL A 3 -24.19 -0.47 9.79
CA VAL A 3 -24.13 -1.28 8.58
C VAL A 3 -22.80 -2.04 8.58
N ALA A 4 -22.85 -3.37 8.41
CA ALA A 4 -21.64 -4.20 8.30
C ALA A 4 -20.96 -3.98 6.94
N VAL A 5 -19.66 -3.72 6.95
CA VAL A 5 -18.85 -3.45 5.75
C VAL A 5 -17.52 -4.20 5.83
N GLU A 6 -17.23 -5.03 4.81
CA GLU A 6 -15.88 -5.54 4.58
C GLU A 6 -15.08 -4.50 3.78
N TYR A 7 -13.98 -4.02 4.35
CA TYR A 7 -13.06 -3.09 3.73
C TYR A 7 -11.80 -3.83 3.30
N GLY A 8 -11.55 -3.89 2.01
CA GLY A 8 -10.39 -4.59 1.47
C GLY A 8 -9.11 -3.80 1.67
N ILE A 9 -8.02 -4.50 2.00
CA ILE A 9 -6.67 -3.94 2.13
C ILE A 9 -5.64 -4.89 1.52
N PRO A 10 -4.61 -4.37 0.82
CA PRO A 10 -3.60 -5.21 0.17
C PRO A 10 -2.53 -5.75 1.15
N THR A 11 -2.37 -5.13 2.30
CA THR A 11 -1.44 -5.54 3.37
C THR A 11 -1.93 -5.07 4.73
N ASP A 12 -1.33 -5.54 5.81
CA ASP A 12 -1.62 -5.04 7.17
C ASP A 12 -0.98 -3.70 7.51
N LYS A 13 -0.15 -3.16 6.63
CA LYS A 13 0.64 -1.96 6.86
C LYS A 13 -0.21 -0.74 7.20
N GLU A 14 -1.09 -0.35 6.29
CA GLU A 14 -2.01 0.79 6.46
C GLU A 14 -3.12 0.45 7.46
N ALA A 15 -3.35 -0.83 7.66
CA ALA A 15 -4.40 -1.36 8.50
C ALA A 15 -4.27 -1.02 9.98
N ILE A 16 -3.08 -0.76 10.51
CA ILE A 16 -2.90 -0.49 11.95
C ILE A 16 -3.64 0.78 12.37
N GLN A 17 -3.60 1.84 11.59
CA GLN A 17 -4.37 3.06 11.87
C GLN A 17 -5.88 2.80 11.79
N LEU A 18 -6.33 2.04 10.79
CA LEU A 18 -7.74 1.68 10.65
C LEU A 18 -8.18 0.73 11.78
N ARG A 19 -7.35 -0.26 12.15
CA ARG A 19 -7.61 -1.16 13.28
C ARG A 19 -7.73 -0.40 14.60
N LEU A 20 -6.84 0.56 14.83
CA LEU A 20 -6.93 1.46 15.99
C LEU A 20 -8.24 2.26 15.98
N GLY A 21 -8.62 2.81 14.82
CA GLY A 21 -9.89 3.51 14.63
C GLY A 21 -11.11 2.62 14.87
N ILE A 22 -11.07 1.37 14.41
CA ILE A 22 -12.12 0.36 14.69
C ILE A 22 -12.21 0.10 16.20
N ALA A 23 -11.08 -0.14 16.88
CA ALA A 23 -11.01 -0.40 18.31
C ALA A 23 -11.53 0.80 19.14
N ARG A 24 -11.33 2.01 18.64
CA ARG A 24 -11.82 3.26 19.25
C ARG A 24 -13.27 3.61 18.85
N GLY A 25 -13.93 2.78 18.08
CA GLY A 25 -15.33 2.97 17.67
C GLY A 25 -15.55 4.12 16.68
N LEU A 26 -14.49 4.59 15.98
CA LEU A 26 -14.59 5.74 15.09
C LEU A 26 -15.47 5.45 13.86
N PHE A 27 -15.49 4.21 13.38
CA PHE A 27 -16.39 3.77 12.30
C PHE A 27 -17.82 3.58 12.81
N ARG A 28 -18.00 3.05 14.03
CA ARG A 28 -19.34 2.91 14.64
C ARG A 28 -20.01 4.26 14.87
N ALA A 29 -19.23 5.29 15.18
CA ALA A 29 -19.73 6.66 15.29
C ALA A 29 -20.24 7.22 13.95
N GLU A 30 -19.82 6.63 12.81
CA GLU A 30 -20.33 6.91 11.46
C GLU A 30 -21.44 5.93 11.00
N GLY A 31 -21.92 5.07 11.90
CA GLY A 31 -22.93 4.07 11.57
C GLY A 31 -22.39 2.85 10.82
N ILE A 32 -21.08 2.62 10.84
CA ILE A 32 -20.40 1.52 10.12
C ILE A 32 -19.80 0.52 11.12
N ASP A 33 -20.09 -0.76 10.93
CA ASP A 33 -19.38 -1.87 11.58
C ASP A 33 -18.38 -2.43 10.60
N LEU A 34 -17.15 -1.85 10.61
CA LEU A 34 -16.10 -2.14 9.63
C LEU A 34 -15.28 -3.35 10.04
N THR A 35 -15.09 -4.28 9.11
CA THR A 35 -14.11 -5.37 9.21
C THR A 35 -13.10 -5.25 8.08
N LEU A 36 -11.81 -5.51 8.38
CA LEU A 36 -10.75 -5.45 7.39
C LEU A 36 -10.55 -6.84 6.78
N LYS A 37 -10.53 -6.89 5.45
CA LYS A 37 -10.25 -8.11 4.68
C LYS A 37 -8.94 -7.96 3.93
N ILE A 38 -7.92 -8.71 4.35
CA ILE A 38 -6.63 -8.71 3.69
C ILE A 38 -6.68 -9.61 2.46
N ILE A 39 -6.29 -9.07 1.31
CA ILE A 39 -6.04 -9.81 0.08
C ILE A 39 -4.66 -9.38 -0.42
N PHE A 40 -3.65 -10.20 -0.16
CA PHE A 40 -2.28 -9.88 -0.54
C PHE A 40 -2.12 -9.79 -2.05
N GLY A 41 -1.72 -8.60 -2.51
CA GLY A 41 -1.46 -8.32 -3.91
C GLY A 41 -2.48 -7.40 -4.57
N GLY A 42 -1.95 -6.45 -5.35
CA GLY A 42 -2.76 -5.45 -6.03
C GLY A 42 -3.69 -6.01 -7.10
N PRO A 43 -3.25 -6.92 -7.97
CA PRO A 43 -4.11 -7.51 -9.00
C PRO A 43 -5.26 -8.36 -8.43
N GLU A 44 -5.01 -9.09 -7.35
CA GLU A 44 -5.97 -9.96 -6.68
C GLU A 44 -7.09 -9.15 -6.04
N ILE A 45 -6.74 -8.11 -5.29
CA ILE A 45 -7.73 -7.25 -4.63
C ILE A 45 -8.48 -6.37 -5.64
N ALA A 46 -7.83 -5.91 -6.73
CA ALA A 46 -8.48 -5.18 -7.81
C ALA A 46 -9.62 -6.00 -8.44
N ARG A 47 -9.41 -7.31 -8.62
CA ARG A 47 -10.44 -8.22 -9.12
C ARG A 47 -11.63 -8.31 -8.16
N ALA A 48 -11.37 -8.32 -6.84
CA ALA A 48 -12.44 -8.38 -5.85
C ALA A 48 -13.36 -7.14 -5.90
N TYR A 49 -12.81 -5.95 -6.16
CA TYR A 49 -13.61 -4.73 -6.36
C TYR A 49 -14.38 -4.74 -7.68
N ASP A 50 -13.76 -5.21 -8.75
CA ASP A 50 -14.37 -5.24 -10.08
C ASP A 50 -15.55 -6.22 -10.16
N THR A 51 -15.47 -7.34 -9.45
CA THR A 51 -16.52 -8.36 -9.38
C THR A 51 -17.61 -8.07 -8.34
N GLY A 52 -17.45 -7.04 -7.52
CA GLY A 52 -18.35 -6.72 -6.40
C GLY A 52 -18.20 -7.63 -5.18
N ALA A 53 -17.19 -8.52 -5.16
CA ALA A 53 -16.87 -9.32 -3.97
C ALA A 53 -16.41 -8.43 -2.78
N LEU A 54 -15.88 -7.25 -3.07
CA LEU A 54 -15.63 -6.15 -2.13
C LEU A 54 -16.27 -4.89 -2.66
N LYS A 55 -16.97 -4.15 -1.78
CA LYS A 55 -17.64 -2.89 -2.14
C LYS A 55 -16.68 -1.71 -2.19
N ILE A 56 -15.76 -1.64 -1.24
CA ILE A 56 -14.87 -0.50 -1.00
C ILE A 56 -13.59 -0.96 -0.28
N GLY A 57 -12.49 -0.25 -0.48
CA GLY A 57 -11.25 -0.49 0.25
C GLY A 57 -10.03 0.12 -0.44
N GLU A 58 -8.85 -0.21 0.05
CA GLU A 58 -7.58 0.31 -0.45
C GLU A 58 -7.00 -0.49 -1.59
N LEU A 59 -6.30 0.22 -2.47
CA LEU A 59 -5.57 -0.35 -3.59
C LEU A 59 -4.38 0.54 -3.94
N GLY A 60 -3.24 -0.06 -4.24
CA GLY A 60 -2.12 0.67 -4.82
C GLY A 60 -2.52 1.32 -6.16
N THR A 61 -2.10 2.55 -6.40
CA THR A 61 -2.44 3.27 -7.64
C THR A 61 -1.97 2.55 -8.91
N PRO A 62 -0.72 2.01 -9.00
CA PRO A 62 -0.30 1.23 -10.16
C PRO A 62 -1.20 0.05 -10.51
N PRO A 63 -1.54 -0.88 -9.60
CA PRO A 63 -2.48 -1.96 -9.92
C PRO A 63 -3.91 -1.46 -10.22
N ALA A 64 -4.37 -0.36 -9.61
CA ALA A 64 -5.66 0.24 -9.94
C ALA A 64 -5.69 0.72 -11.39
N ILE A 65 -4.69 1.48 -11.81
CA ILE A 65 -4.52 1.97 -13.20
C ILE A 65 -4.48 0.79 -14.16
N THR A 66 -3.69 -0.24 -13.85
CA THR A 66 -3.55 -1.42 -14.70
C THR A 66 -4.87 -2.18 -14.84
N ALA A 67 -5.63 -2.35 -13.76
CA ALA A 67 -6.93 -3.02 -13.80
C ALA A 67 -7.94 -2.23 -14.64
N ILE A 68 -8.03 -0.91 -14.44
CA ILE A 68 -8.94 -0.04 -15.22
C ILE A 68 -8.56 -0.05 -16.70
N SER A 69 -7.26 -0.03 -17.04
CA SER A 69 -6.82 -0.12 -18.44
C SER A 69 -7.21 -1.43 -19.12
N ARG A 70 -7.56 -2.45 -18.36
CA ARG A 70 -8.04 -3.77 -18.82
C ARG A 70 -9.56 -3.92 -18.73
N GLY A 71 -10.27 -2.84 -18.38
CA GLY A 71 -11.73 -2.80 -18.37
C GLY A 71 -12.39 -2.91 -17.00
N ALA A 72 -11.62 -2.89 -15.88
CA ALA A 72 -12.23 -2.82 -14.55
C ALA A 72 -13.02 -1.52 -14.38
N ARG A 73 -14.19 -1.61 -13.73
CA ARG A 73 -15.19 -0.53 -13.69
C ARG A 73 -15.22 0.25 -12.38
N PHE A 74 -14.51 -0.17 -11.36
CA PHE A 74 -14.39 0.59 -10.11
C PHE A 74 -13.77 1.98 -10.35
N LYS A 75 -14.01 2.92 -9.44
CA LYS A 75 -13.43 4.26 -9.47
C LYS A 75 -12.55 4.51 -8.25
N LEU A 76 -11.58 5.41 -8.42
CA LEU A 76 -10.81 5.98 -7.34
C LEU A 76 -11.64 7.06 -6.65
N VAL A 77 -12.00 6.85 -5.39
CA VAL A 77 -12.91 7.74 -4.65
C VAL A 77 -12.19 8.61 -3.62
N ALA A 78 -10.99 8.21 -3.19
CA ALA A 78 -10.14 8.99 -2.28
C ALA A 78 -8.68 8.58 -2.37
N SER A 79 -7.78 9.40 -1.82
CA SER A 79 -6.40 9.04 -1.51
C SER A 79 -6.35 8.35 -0.14
N SER A 80 -5.67 7.20 -0.04
CA SER A 80 -5.32 6.60 1.26
C SER A 80 -3.89 6.93 1.68
N VAL A 81 -2.95 6.94 0.73
CA VAL A 81 -1.57 7.40 0.93
C VAL A 81 -1.18 8.32 -0.23
N LYS A 82 -0.92 9.60 0.05
CA LYS A 82 -0.68 10.62 -0.97
C LYS A 82 0.62 10.41 -1.74
N ARG A 83 1.73 10.38 -1.03
CA ARG A 83 3.06 10.33 -1.62
C ARG A 83 3.82 9.18 -1.02
N SER A 84 4.34 8.34 -1.86
CA SER A 84 5.25 7.24 -1.60
C SER A 84 5.10 6.58 -0.22
N ALA A 85 4.35 5.53 -0.14
CA ALA A 85 4.63 4.57 0.90
C ALA A 85 6.07 4.12 0.72
N LEU A 86 6.89 4.34 1.74
CA LEU A 86 8.29 3.98 1.69
C LEU A 86 8.38 2.48 1.49
N GLN A 87 8.92 2.08 0.34
CA GLN A 87 9.26 0.70 0.03
C GLN A 87 10.76 0.59 -0.11
N TYR A 88 11.30 -0.49 0.40
CA TYR A 88 12.73 -0.74 0.47
C TYR A 88 13.05 -2.07 -0.18
N LEU A 89 14.05 -2.09 -1.05
CA LEU A 89 14.74 -3.34 -1.36
C LEU A 89 15.63 -3.67 -0.16
N VAL A 90 15.33 -4.79 0.46
CA VAL A 90 16.16 -5.38 1.52
C VAL A 90 16.86 -6.61 0.98
N ALA A 91 18.03 -6.92 1.52
CA ALA A 91 18.80 -8.10 1.12
C ALA A 91 19.36 -8.85 2.32
N ALA A 92 19.53 -10.15 2.16
CA ALA A 92 20.19 -11.01 3.12
C ALA A 92 21.61 -10.51 3.43
N PRO A 93 22.16 -10.74 4.64
CA PRO A 93 23.48 -10.23 5.02
C PRO A 93 24.61 -10.70 4.09
N ALA A 94 24.47 -11.86 3.46
CA ALA A 94 25.43 -12.41 2.52
C ALA A 94 25.49 -11.67 1.16
N ILE A 95 24.51 -10.82 0.85
CA ILE A 95 24.47 -10.01 -0.37
C ILE A 95 25.20 -8.71 -0.08
N GLY A 96 26.44 -8.59 -0.58
CA GLY A 96 27.28 -7.40 -0.40
C GLY A 96 27.01 -6.32 -1.43
N ASP A 97 26.74 -6.72 -2.67
CA ASP A 97 26.56 -5.84 -3.82
C ASP A 97 25.41 -6.32 -4.73
N TRP A 98 25.01 -5.47 -5.65
CA TRP A 98 23.94 -5.76 -6.64
C TRP A 98 24.26 -6.98 -7.51
N SER A 99 25.53 -7.16 -7.90
CA SER A 99 25.98 -8.31 -8.69
C SER A 99 25.76 -9.67 -8.01
N ASP A 100 25.73 -9.69 -6.67
CA ASP A 100 25.50 -10.91 -5.88
C ASP A 100 24.05 -11.44 -6.01
N LEU A 101 23.15 -10.61 -6.51
CA LEU A 101 21.77 -11.00 -6.79
C LEU A 101 21.60 -11.87 -8.02
N ARG A 102 22.64 -11.99 -8.89
CA ARG A 102 22.56 -12.83 -10.09
C ARG A 102 22.31 -14.30 -9.73
N GLY A 103 21.32 -14.90 -10.39
CA GLY A 103 20.88 -16.28 -10.13
C GLY A 103 20.10 -16.48 -8.82
N LYS A 104 19.80 -15.40 -8.08
CA LYS A 104 19.09 -15.48 -6.79
C LYS A 104 17.60 -15.28 -6.93
N THR A 105 16.88 -15.72 -5.88
CA THR A 105 15.45 -15.46 -5.73
C THR A 105 15.22 -14.12 -5.04
N VAL A 106 14.46 -13.24 -5.70
CA VAL A 106 14.06 -11.92 -5.20
C VAL A 106 12.55 -11.85 -5.14
N ALA A 107 12.00 -11.22 -4.11
CA ALA A 107 10.57 -11.23 -3.89
C ALA A 107 9.93 -9.84 -3.95
N ALA A 108 8.71 -9.79 -4.51
CA ALA A 108 7.77 -8.68 -4.39
C ALA A 108 6.51 -9.15 -3.65
N LEU A 109 5.63 -8.24 -3.26
CA LEU A 109 4.34 -8.60 -2.64
C LEU A 109 3.54 -9.54 -3.56
N SER A 110 3.35 -9.15 -4.81
CA SER A 110 2.83 -10.02 -5.88
C SER A 110 3.34 -9.54 -7.24
N ILE A 111 3.28 -10.42 -8.24
CA ILE A 111 3.61 -10.05 -9.63
C ILE A 111 2.60 -9.01 -10.13
N GLY A 112 3.10 -7.90 -10.65
CA GLY A 112 2.27 -6.77 -11.09
C GLY A 112 1.87 -5.77 -9.99
N SER A 113 2.30 -5.98 -8.76
CA SER A 113 2.13 -5.00 -7.66
C SER A 113 3.08 -3.79 -7.82
N CYS A 114 2.88 -2.75 -6.99
CA CYS A 114 3.79 -1.61 -6.93
C CYS A 114 5.23 -2.07 -6.69
N SER A 115 5.43 -2.92 -5.68
CA SER A 115 6.75 -3.46 -5.31
C SER A 115 7.42 -4.21 -6.45
N TYR A 116 6.65 -4.93 -7.28
CA TYR A 116 7.17 -5.62 -8.46
C TYR A 116 7.71 -4.64 -9.50
N TRP A 117 6.95 -3.62 -9.87
CA TRP A 117 7.34 -2.69 -10.92
C TRP A 117 8.53 -1.81 -10.51
N PHE A 118 8.53 -1.28 -9.28
CA PHE A 118 9.65 -0.49 -8.76
C PHE A 118 10.92 -1.32 -8.58
N MET A 119 10.81 -2.55 -8.09
CA MET A 119 11.95 -3.46 -7.99
C MET A 119 12.62 -3.67 -9.35
N ARG A 120 11.83 -3.95 -10.39
CA ARG A 120 12.37 -4.12 -11.75
C ARG A 120 13.14 -2.89 -12.21
N GLN A 121 12.61 -1.71 -12.00
CA GLN A 121 13.25 -0.45 -12.36
C GLN A 121 14.60 -0.28 -11.64
N VAL A 122 14.64 -0.53 -10.34
CA VAL A 122 15.87 -0.41 -9.55
C VAL A 122 16.90 -1.46 -9.96
N LEU A 123 16.50 -2.70 -10.19
CA LEU A 123 17.39 -3.75 -10.68
C LEU A 123 18.02 -3.36 -12.04
N GLN A 124 17.21 -2.87 -12.98
CA GLN A 124 17.69 -2.39 -14.28
C GLN A 124 18.66 -1.21 -14.15
N HIS A 125 18.40 -0.27 -13.26
CA HIS A 125 19.29 0.86 -12.97
C HIS A 125 20.69 0.37 -12.52
N HIS A 126 20.73 -0.71 -11.74
CA HIS A 126 21.97 -1.34 -11.28
C HIS A 126 22.54 -2.40 -12.24
N GLY A 127 22.11 -2.41 -13.49
CA GLY A 127 22.66 -3.26 -14.55
C GLY A 127 22.28 -4.73 -14.45
N LEU A 128 21.17 -5.04 -13.79
CA LEU A 128 20.58 -6.38 -13.72
C LEU A 128 19.37 -6.47 -14.65
N ASP A 129 19.28 -7.54 -15.42
CA ASP A 129 18.09 -7.87 -16.19
C ASP A 129 17.11 -8.65 -15.29
N PRO A 130 15.95 -8.06 -14.95
CA PRO A 130 14.99 -8.71 -14.06
C PRO A 130 14.40 -10.02 -14.60
N ASP A 131 14.48 -10.25 -15.90
CA ASP A 131 13.91 -11.44 -16.54
C ASP A 131 14.97 -12.54 -16.79
N ALA A 132 16.25 -12.16 -16.89
CA ALA A 132 17.35 -13.08 -17.22
C ALA A 132 18.27 -13.37 -16.02
N ASP A 133 18.54 -12.35 -15.17
CA ASP A 133 19.56 -12.45 -14.13
C ASP A 133 19.01 -12.98 -12.79
N LEU A 134 17.70 -12.98 -12.59
CA LEU A 134 17.09 -13.26 -11.28
C LEU A 134 15.84 -14.13 -11.41
N LYS A 135 15.47 -14.78 -10.31
CA LYS A 135 14.15 -15.39 -10.18
C LYS A 135 13.25 -14.47 -9.33
N ILE A 136 12.33 -13.74 -9.98
CA ILE A 136 11.37 -12.91 -9.26
C ILE A 136 10.14 -13.75 -8.87
N VAL A 137 9.74 -13.65 -7.59
CA VAL A 137 8.58 -14.36 -7.04
C VAL A 137 7.62 -13.38 -6.33
N GLY A 138 6.33 -13.70 -6.31
CA GLY A 138 5.34 -13.04 -5.47
C GLY A 138 5.24 -13.74 -4.13
N LEU A 139 5.24 -13.00 -3.02
CA LEU A 139 5.05 -13.55 -1.67
C LEU A 139 3.61 -13.94 -1.40
N GLY A 140 2.65 -13.10 -1.81
CA GLY A 140 1.23 -13.33 -1.55
C GLY A 140 0.97 -13.53 -0.05
N GLU A 141 0.26 -14.58 0.29
CA GLU A 141 -0.06 -14.95 1.68
C GLU A 141 1.18 -15.28 2.54
N ARG A 142 2.34 -15.52 1.93
CA ARG A 142 3.61 -15.74 2.64
C ARG A 142 4.29 -14.43 3.08
N TYR A 143 3.72 -13.27 2.71
CA TYR A 143 4.31 -11.96 3.06
C TYR A 143 4.59 -11.79 4.56
N PRO A 144 3.71 -12.20 5.50
CA PRO A 144 3.99 -12.14 6.94
C PRO A 144 5.17 -13.02 7.40
N GLN A 145 5.55 -14.03 6.61
CA GLN A 145 6.63 -14.99 6.93
C GLN A 145 7.99 -14.56 6.39
N VAL A 146 8.11 -13.35 5.86
CA VAL A 146 9.29 -12.89 5.11
C VAL A 146 10.60 -13.03 5.89
N VAL A 147 10.61 -12.79 7.18
CA VAL A 147 11.81 -12.93 8.04
C VAL A 147 12.32 -14.38 8.01
N ASP A 148 11.42 -15.35 8.11
CA ASP A 148 11.79 -16.78 8.09
C ASP A 148 12.27 -17.22 6.71
N LEU A 149 11.69 -16.66 5.63
CA LEU A 149 12.13 -16.91 4.25
C LEU A 149 13.57 -16.43 3.99
N PHE A 150 13.98 -15.33 4.61
CA PHE A 150 15.37 -14.88 4.56
C PHE A 150 16.27 -15.78 5.41
N ARG A 151 15.87 -16.15 6.62
CA ARG A 151 16.63 -17.03 7.52
C ARG A 151 16.87 -18.42 6.94
N SER A 152 15.89 -18.95 6.20
CA SER A 152 16.02 -20.23 5.50
C SER A 152 16.90 -20.18 4.25
N GLY A 153 17.27 -18.96 3.78
CA GLY A 153 18.00 -18.77 2.53
C GLY A 153 17.15 -18.92 1.28
N GLU A 154 15.81 -19.00 1.41
CA GLU A 154 14.90 -19.05 0.26
C GLU A 154 14.91 -17.72 -0.52
N LEU A 155 15.08 -16.59 0.17
CA LEU A 155 15.14 -15.26 -0.40
C LEU A 155 16.52 -14.64 -0.22
N ALA A 156 17.05 -14.07 -1.29
CA ALA A 156 18.25 -13.24 -1.26
C ALA A 156 17.91 -11.75 -1.08
N ALA A 157 16.82 -11.31 -1.67
CA ALA A 157 16.31 -9.95 -1.52
C ALA A 157 14.77 -9.91 -1.62
N ALA A 158 14.16 -8.84 -1.12
CA ALA A 158 12.74 -8.60 -1.26
C ALA A 158 12.43 -7.10 -1.21
N VAL A 159 11.30 -6.69 -1.80
CA VAL A 159 10.75 -5.36 -1.57
C VAL A 159 9.74 -5.43 -0.44
N LEU A 160 10.05 -4.72 0.61
CA LEU A 160 9.25 -4.65 1.84
C LEU A 160 8.89 -3.21 2.20
N SER A 161 7.88 -3.10 3.02
CA SER A 161 7.48 -1.88 3.71
C SER A 161 7.50 -2.09 5.22
N GLU A 162 7.39 -1.02 5.99
CA GLU A 162 7.28 -1.12 7.44
C GLU A 162 5.96 -1.82 7.84
N PRO A 163 5.93 -2.51 9.00
CA PRO A 163 7.03 -2.71 9.94
C PRO A 163 7.99 -3.85 9.57
N ASN A 164 7.76 -4.57 8.46
CA ASN A 164 8.59 -5.72 8.10
C ASN A 164 10.08 -5.34 7.95
N VAL A 165 10.40 -4.14 7.42
CA VAL A 165 11.78 -3.68 7.31
C VAL A 165 12.45 -3.63 8.68
N SER A 166 11.85 -2.89 9.64
CA SER A 166 12.37 -2.79 11.01
C SER A 166 12.40 -4.14 11.73
N MET A 167 11.40 -4.99 11.53
CA MET A 167 11.36 -6.34 12.09
C MET A 167 12.57 -7.18 11.66
N GLY A 168 12.87 -7.19 10.37
CA GLY A 168 13.97 -7.99 9.85
C GLY A 168 15.34 -7.41 10.16
N GLU A 169 15.48 -6.08 10.21
CA GLU A 169 16.71 -5.44 10.68
C GLU A 169 16.99 -5.79 12.14
N CYS A 170 15.99 -5.68 13.03
CA CYS A 170 16.10 -6.11 14.43
C CYS A 170 16.42 -7.61 14.56
N ALA A 171 15.89 -8.44 13.68
CA ALA A 171 16.14 -9.88 13.65
C ALA A 171 17.46 -10.26 12.96
N CYS A 172 18.24 -9.30 12.47
CA CYS A 172 19.45 -9.49 11.66
C CYS A 172 19.24 -10.43 10.47
N ALA A 173 18.01 -10.48 9.93
CA ALA A 173 17.64 -11.35 8.81
C ALA A 173 18.00 -10.73 7.46
N TYR A 174 17.95 -9.41 7.37
CA TYR A 174 18.28 -8.62 6.18
C TYR A 174 18.63 -7.18 6.57
N ARG A 175 19.12 -6.44 5.59
CA ARG A 175 19.39 -5.00 5.67
C ARG A 175 18.80 -4.27 4.48
N VAL A 176 18.52 -2.99 4.63
CA VAL A 176 18.13 -2.13 3.51
C VAL A 176 19.31 -1.95 2.56
N MET A 177 19.08 -2.20 1.26
CA MET A 177 20.00 -1.85 0.18
C MET A 177 19.63 -0.52 -0.46
N GLN A 178 18.32 -0.32 -0.75
CA GLN A 178 17.85 0.82 -1.50
C GLN A 178 16.43 1.21 -1.09
N ALA A 179 16.18 2.50 -0.90
CA ALA A 179 14.83 3.04 -0.84
C ALA A 179 14.28 3.16 -2.28
N LEU A 180 13.17 2.49 -2.56
CA LEU A 180 12.55 2.52 -3.91
C LEU A 180 11.75 3.81 -4.17
N THR A 181 11.57 4.61 -3.14
CA THR A 181 10.83 5.87 -3.17
C THR A 181 11.72 7.09 -3.34
N ASP A 182 13.01 6.87 -3.55
CA ASP A 182 13.91 7.95 -3.96
C ASP A 182 13.41 8.57 -5.26
N ALA A 183 13.56 9.91 -5.39
CA ALA A 183 13.00 10.67 -6.51
C ALA A 183 13.45 10.16 -7.90
N GLU A 184 14.59 9.51 -7.95
CA GLU A 184 15.13 8.88 -9.15
C GLU A 184 14.27 7.73 -9.67
N PHE A 185 13.69 6.92 -8.76
CA PHE A 185 12.90 5.74 -9.10
C PHE A 185 11.40 5.99 -9.03
N CYS A 186 10.99 6.79 -8.05
CA CYS A 186 9.60 7.08 -7.80
C CYS A 186 9.36 8.59 -7.85
N PRO A 187 8.93 9.14 -8.98
CA PRO A 187 8.49 10.53 -9.02
C PRO A 187 7.35 10.72 -8.03
N GLY A 188 7.13 11.95 -7.57
CA GLY A 188 6.06 12.29 -6.62
C GLY A 188 4.67 11.96 -7.18
N MET A 189 4.29 10.70 -7.15
CA MET A 189 3.02 10.20 -7.67
C MET A 189 2.03 9.87 -6.57
N GLN A 190 0.73 9.75 -6.91
CA GLN A 190 -0.27 9.18 -6.02
C GLN A 190 0.06 7.72 -5.76
N TRP A 191 0.23 7.36 -4.47
CA TRP A 191 0.72 6.03 -4.12
C TRP A 191 -0.39 4.98 -3.93
N SER A 192 -1.33 5.24 -3.04
CA SER A 192 -2.48 4.37 -2.77
C SER A 192 -3.77 5.17 -2.77
N VAL A 193 -4.85 4.50 -3.15
CA VAL A 193 -6.18 5.08 -3.29
C VAL A 193 -7.21 4.22 -2.59
N VAL A 194 -8.31 4.82 -2.19
CA VAL A 194 -9.54 4.12 -1.87
C VAL A 194 -10.33 3.97 -3.18
N VAL A 195 -10.80 2.77 -3.43
CA VAL A 195 -11.62 2.45 -4.60
C VAL A 195 -12.99 1.96 -4.16
N ALA A 196 -14.01 2.21 -4.98
CA ALA A 196 -15.35 1.67 -4.79
C ALA A 196 -15.86 1.06 -6.09
N GLY A 197 -16.56 -0.06 -5.96
CA GLY A 197 -17.20 -0.75 -7.09
C GLY A 197 -18.33 0.06 -7.70
N PRO A 198 -18.70 -0.19 -8.99
CA PRO A 198 -19.69 0.60 -9.71
C PRO A 198 -21.07 0.57 -9.05
N ASP A 199 -21.51 -0.59 -8.57
CA ASP A 199 -22.81 -0.75 -7.92
C ASP A 199 -22.83 -0.01 -6.57
N THR A 200 -21.74 -0.04 -5.80
CA THR A 200 -21.61 0.71 -4.55
C THR A 200 -21.67 2.23 -4.79
N ILE A 201 -21.05 2.70 -5.87
CA ILE A 201 -21.10 4.13 -6.26
C ILE A 201 -22.52 4.55 -6.60
N ALA A 202 -23.24 3.73 -7.34
CA ALA A 202 -24.58 4.04 -7.82
C ALA A 202 -25.66 3.91 -6.73
N GLU A 203 -25.57 2.89 -5.87
CA GLU A 203 -26.64 2.50 -4.97
C GLU A 203 -26.38 2.88 -3.51
N GLU A 204 -25.11 3.01 -3.10
CA GLU A 204 -24.74 3.21 -1.69
C GLU A 204 -23.80 4.42 -1.48
N PRO A 205 -24.07 5.61 -2.03
CA PRO A 205 -23.16 6.76 -1.92
C PRO A 205 -22.89 7.20 -0.47
N GLU A 206 -23.90 7.09 0.41
CA GLU A 206 -23.74 7.44 1.84
C GLU A 206 -22.87 6.44 2.59
N LEU A 207 -22.86 5.17 2.20
CA LEU A 207 -21.91 4.18 2.74
C LEU A 207 -20.48 4.60 2.43
N ILE A 208 -20.19 4.99 1.19
CA ILE A 208 -18.84 5.45 0.80
C ILE A 208 -18.43 6.65 1.65
N ARG A 209 -19.32 7.66 1.78
CA ARG A 209 -19.04 8.86 2.60
C ARG A 209 -18.77 8.52 4.06
N ALA A 210 -19.57 7.63 4.66
CA ALA A 210 -19.42 7.22 6.05
C ALA A 210 -18.09 6.46 6.27
N VAL A 211 -17.73 5.55 5.37
CA VAL A 211 -16.46 4.83 5.41
C VAL A 211 -15.28 5.79 5.30
N LEU A 212 -15.30 6.72 4.33
CA LEU A 212 -14.23 7.71 4.16
C LEU A 212 -14.07 8.63 5.38
N ARG A 213 -15.17 9.04 6.03
CA ARG A 213 -15.09 9.80 7.30
C ARG A 213 -14.45 8.97 8.41
N GLY A 214 -14.81 7.69 8.52
CA GLY A 214 -14.20 6.77 9.48
C GLY A 214 -12.69 6.59 9.24
N CYS A 215 -12.27 6.41 7.99
CA CYS A 215 -10.86 6.32 7.62
C CYS A 215 -10.11 7.61 8.01
N GLN A 216 -10.62 8.77 7.60
CA GLN A 216 -10.00 10.06 7.91
C GLN A 216 -9.87 10.28 9.42
N LYS A 217 -10.92 9.98 10.21
CA LYS A 217 -10.86 10.05 11.68
C LYS A 217 -9.81 9.11 12.26
N SER A 218 -9.65 7.91 11.69
CA SER A 218 -8.67 6.93 12.15
C SER A 218 -7.23 7.40 11.90
N TYR A 219 -6.94 7.96 10.72
CA TYR A 219 -5.63 8.52 10.42
C TYR A 219 -5.31 9.73 11.30
N HIS A 220 -6.27 10.63 11.51
CA HIS A 220 -6.08 11.79 12.39
C HIS A 220 -5.89 11.34 13.85
N TYR A 221 -6.68 10.37 14.32
CA TYR A 221 -6.56 9.86 15.68
C TYR A 221 -5.16 9.28 15.93
N ALA A 222 -4.65 8.44 15.03
CA ALA A 222 -3.31 7.88 15.14
C ALA A 222 -2.23 8.97 15.16
N ALA A 223 -2.36 10.00 14.32
CA ALA A 223 -1.43 11.13 14.29
C ALA A 223 -1.45 11.98 15.56
N ASP A 224 -2.65 12.20 16.13
CA ASP A 224 -2.85 12.98 17.35
C ASP A 224 -2.45 12.17 18.62
N HIS A 225 -2.38 10.82 18.54
CA HIS A 225 -2.07 9.90 19.66
C HIS A 225 -0.94 8.92 19.32
N PRO A 226 0.28 9.41 19.03
CA PRO A 226 1.39 8.58 18.54
C PRO A 226 1.80 7.46 19.50
N ASP A 227 1.78 7.69 20.81
CA ASP A 227 2.15 6.67 21.79
C ASP A 227 1.15 5.50 21.80
N GLU A 228 -0.14 5.80 21.61
CA GLU A 228 -1.16 4.78 21.51
C GLU A 228 -1.07 4.00 20.20
N TRP A 229 -0.80 4.69 19.09
CA TRP A 229 -0.56 4.05 17.80
C TRP A 229 0.63 3.11 17.85
N ILE A 230 1.76 3.55 18.45
CA ILE A 230 2.95 2.71 18.67
C ILE A 230 2.59 1.49 19.51
N ALA A 231 1.91 1.69 20.64
CA ALA A 231 1.55 0.59 21.54
C ALA A 231 0.65 -0.43 20.82
N PHE A 232 -0.39 0.05 20.17
CA PHE A 232 -1.35 -0.79 19.45
C PHE A 232 -0.68 -1.58 18.31
N GLY A 233 0.18 -0.94 17.53
CA GLY A 233 0.93 -1.60 16.45
C GLY A 233 1.93 -2.62 16.97
N ALA A 234 2.65 -2.30 18.06
CA ALA A 234 3.59 -3.22 18.71
C ALA A 234 2.89 -4.49 19.20
N ASP A 235 1.76 -4.34 19.88
CA ASP A 235 0.96 -5.48 20.35
C ASP A 235 0.40 -6.31 19.18
N TYR A 236 -0.08 -5.65 18.12
CA TYR A 236 -0.65 -6.32 16.95
C TYR A 236 0.38 -7.16 16.19
N PHE A 237 1.58 -6.63 15.97
CA PHE A 237 2.64 -7.33 15.24
C PHE A 237 3.52 -8.23 16.14
N GLY A 238 3.34 -8.19 17.47
CA GLY A 238 4.16 -8.93 18.43
C GLY A 238 5.63 -8.45 18.45
N ILE A 239 5.85 -7.15 18.31
CA ILE A 239 7.18 -6.51 18.27
C ILE A 239 7.36 -5.53 19.43
N THR A 240 8.60 -5.05 19.64
CA THR A 240 8.82 -4.04 20.69
C THR A 240 8.27 -2.67 20.28
N ARG A 241 7.98 -1.83 21.27
CA ARG A 241 7.54 -0.45 21.01
C ARG A 241 8.62 0.36 20.29
N GLU A 242 9.90 0.09 20.57
CA GLU A 242 11.02 0.74 19.89
C GLU A 242 11.04 0.39 18.39
N THR A 243 10.84 -0.89 18.06
CA THR A 243 10.75 -1.34 16.66
C THR A 243 9.57 -0.67 15.94
N MET A 244 8.40 -0.62 16.59
CA MET A 244 7.21 0.03 16.01
C MET A 244 7.39 1.55 15.87
N ALA A 245 8.01 2.19 16.87
CA ALA A 245 8.32 3.63 16.80
C ALA A 245 9.29 3.95 15.66
N SER A 246 10.31 3.10 15.44
CA SER A 246 11.23 3.24 14.32
C SER A 246 10.53 3.09 12.98
N ALA A 247 9.62 2.11 12.85
CA ALA A 247 8.82 1.91 11.66
C ALA A 247 7.93 3.13 11.34
N ILE A 248 7.22 3.66 12.33
CA ILE A 248 6.37 4.85 12.18
C ILE A 248 7.23 6.07 11.82
N ALA A 249 8.36 6.28 12.49
CA ALA A 249 9.25 7.41 12.23
C ALA A 249 9.79 7.40 10.80
N ARG A 250 10.13 6.22 10.27
CA ARG A 250 10.61 6.04 8.88
C ARG A 250 9.55 6.39 7.85
N GLU A 251 8.26 6.13 8.14
CA GLU A 251 7.14 6.35 7.21
C GLU A 251 6.35 7.64 7.45
N LYS A 252 6.61 8.36 8.52
CA LYS A 252 5.79 9.48 9.02
C LYS A 252 5.38 10.49 7.93
N SER A 253 6.25 10.76 6.97
CA SER A 253 5.96 11.71 5.88
C SER A 253 4.94 11.20 4.85
N GLY A 254 4.73 9.89 4.76
CA GLY A 254 3.84 9.24 3.79
C GLY A 254 2.47 8.85 4.33
N LEU A 255 2.31 8.82 5.67
CA LEU A 255 1.14 8.20 6.32
C LEU A 255 -0.07 9.13 6.53
N HIS A 256 0.01 10.39 6.13
CA HIS A 256 -1.11 11.32 6.29
C HIS A 256 -1.89 11.46 4.99
N SER A 257 -3.17 11.11 5.02
CA SER A 257 -4.08 11.39 3.93
C SER A 257 -5.27 12.20 4.42
N ASP A 258 -5.55 13.30 3.71
CA ASP A 258 -6.79 14.06 3.83
C ASP A 258 -7.89 13.53 2.88
N GLY A 259 -7.62 12.41 2.20
CA GLY A 259 -8.49 11.80 1.20
C GLY A 259 -8.39 12.44 -0.20
N VAL A 260 -7.71 13.58 -0.35
CA VAL A 260 -7.63 14.29 -1.63
C VAL A 260 -6.63 13.62 -2.56
N ILE A 261 -7.06 13.26 -3.76
CA ILE A 261 -6.18 12.81 -4.84
C ILE A 261 -5.64 14.05 -5.56
N GLU A 262 -4.32 14.20 -5.56
CA GLU A 262 -3.64 15.25 -6.34
C GLU A 262 -3.60 14.83 -7.81
N MET A 263 -4.41 15.45 -8.67
CA MET A 263 -4.56 15.05 -10.09
C MET A 263 -3.22 15.04 -10.86
N PRO A 264 -2.28 15.98 -10.65
CA PRO A 264 -0.96 15.90 -11.27
C PRO A 264 -0.16 14.67 -10.81
N ALA A 265 -0.24 14.29 -9.53
CA ALA A 265 0.44 13.12 -9.00
C ALA A 265 -0.19 11.81 -9.51
N LEU A 266 -1.51 11.80 -9.71
CA LEU A 266 -2.19 10.68 -10.37
C LEU A 266 -1.76 10.56 -11.84
N GLN A 267 -1.63 11.67 -12.56
CA GLN A 267 -1.14 11.65 -13.94
C GLN A 267 0.30 11.11 -14.02
N GLN A 268 1.17 11.50 -13.09
CA GLN A 268 2.53 10.94 -13.00
C GLN A 268 2.51 9.42 -12.79
N ALA A 269 1.58 8.91 -11.97
CA ALA A 269 1.41 7.46 -11.79
C ALA A 269 0.98 6.77 -13.09
N ILE A 270 0.06 7.36 -13.86
CA ILE A 270 -0.37 6.83 -15.17
C ILE A 270 0.80 6.82 -16.15
N ASP A 271 1.53 7.93 -16.28
CA ASP A 271 2.66 8.06 -17.19
C ASP A 271 3.80 7.09 -16.83
N LEU A 272 4.02 6.85 -15.54
CA LEU A 272 4.99 5.85 -15.09
C LEU A 272 4.57 4.44 -15.51
N GLN A 273 3.28 4.08 -15.40
CA GLN A 273 2.80 2.77 -15.83
C GLN A 273 2.93 2.55 -17.35
N VAL A 274 2.79 3.61 -18.15
CA VAL A 274 3.09 3.55 -19.59
C VAL A 274 4.59 3.31 -19.83
N ARG A 275 5.46 4.08 -19.17
CA ARG A 275 6.93 3.92 -19.31
C ARG A 275 7.42 2.53 -18.91
N LEU A 276 6.83 1.96 -17.86
CA LEU A 276 7.15 0.60 -17.38
C LEU A 276 6.51 -0.51 -18.24
N GLY A 277 5.72 -0.17 -19.26
CA GLY A 277 5.03 -1.13 -20.12
C GLY A 277 3.88 -1.89 -19.43
N ALA A 278 3.43 -1.44 -18.24
CA ALA A 278 2.32 -2.06 -17.52
C ALA A 278 0.97 -1.79 -18.19
N ILE A 279 0.83 -0.64 -18.85
CA ILE A 279 -0.30 -0.28 -19.70
C ILE A 279 0.18 0.23 -21.07
N LYS A 280 -0.63 0.03 -22.10
CA LYS A 280 -0.24 0.37 -23.48
C LYS A 280 -0.33 1.86 -23.81
N GLN A 281 -1.27 2.57 -23.18
CA GLN A 281 -1.54 3.99 -23.42
C GLN A 281 -2.04 4.67 -22.15
N ALA A 282 -1.78 5.98 -22.05
CA ALA A 282 -2.26 6.78 -20.94
C ALA A 282 -3.79 6.90 -20.95
N MET A 283 -4.36 7.04 -19.75
CA MET A 283 -5.76 7.32 -19.52
C MET A 283 -5.91 8.77 -19.01
N ARG A 284 -7.09 9.36 -19.20
CA ARG A 284 -7.41 10.65 -18.60
C ARG A 284 -7.72 10.44 -17.11
N THR A 285 -7.10 11.22 -16.24
CA THR A 285 -7.33 11.12 -14.79
C THR A 285 -8.82 11.27 -14.43
N GLY A 286 -9.54 12.20 -15.08
CA GLY A 286 -10.97 12.42 -14.85
C GLY A 286 -11.87 11.24 -15.16
N ASP A 287 -11.43 10.30 -16.00
CA ASP A 287 -12.23 9.15 -16.37
C ASP A 287 -12.17 8.02 -15.33
N ILE A 288 -11.19 8.05 -14.42
CA ILE A 288 -10.93 7.00 -13.44
C ILE A 288 -11.24 7.39 -12.01
N VAL A 289 -11.55 8.66 -11.74
CA VAL A 289 -11.86 9.18 -10.40
C VAL A 289 -13.33 9.51 -10.24
N ASP A 290 -13.82 9.43 -9.01
CA ASP A 290 -15.07 10.04 -8.55
C ASP A 290 -14.85 10.61 -7.14
N LEU A 291 -14.66 11.92 -7.05
CA LEU A 291 -14.30 12.61 -5.81
C LEU A 291 -15.54 13.22 -5.10
N GLY A 292 -16.76 12.93 -5.56
CA GLY A 292 -18.00 13.44 -4.98
C GLY A 292 -18.32 12.92 -3.57
N PHE A 293 -17.49 12.01 -3.05
CA PHE A 293 -17.68 11.38 -1.72
C PHE A 293 -16.77 11.91 -0.64
N LEU A 294 -15.81 12.78 -0.97
CA LEU A 294 -14.82 13.25 0.00
C LEU A 294 -15.48 14.03 1.14
N PRO A 295 -15.12 13.75 2.40
CA PRO A 295 -15.54 14.58 3.54
C PRO A 295 -14.93 15.98 3.41
N ALA A 296 -15.59 16.96 4.04
CA ALA A 296 -15.03 18.31 4.11
C ALA A 296 -13.62 18.30 4.76
N PRO A 297 -12.66 19.08 4.25
CA PRO A 297 -11.34 19.16 4.85
C PRO A 297 -11.43 19.59 6.33
N ARG A 298 -10.58 18.99 7.18
CA ARG A 298 -10.44 19.44 8.57
C ARG A 298 -9.95 20.89 8.55
N ALA A 299 -10.67 21.77 9.28
CA ALA A 299 -10.18 23.12 9.50
C ALA A 299 -8.79 23.04 10.17
N VAL A 300 -7.78 23.58 9.54
CA VAL A 300 -6.44 23.70 10.14
C VAL A 300 -6.59 24.62 11.34
N LYS A 301 -6.38 24.11 12.55
CA LYS A 301 -6.22 24.97 13.72
C LYS A 301 -4.89 25.67 13.52
N GLY A 302 -4.99 27.00 13.22
CA GLY A 302 -3.85 27.91 13.15
C GLY A 302 -3.10 28.00 14.47
#